data_93b265e01434a4d1d8e7d536b36927b8
#
_entry.id   93b265e01434a4d1d8e7d536b36927b8
#
_cell.length_a   1.000
_cell.length_b   1.000
_cell.length_c   1.000
_cell.angle_alpha   90.00
_cell.angle_beta   90.00
_cell.angle_gamma   90.00
#
_symmetry.space_group_name_H-M   'P 1'
#
loop_
_entity.id
_entity.type
_entity.pdbx_description
1 polymer ?
#
loop_
_entity_poly.entity_id
_entity_poly.type
_entity_poly.pdbx_seq_one_letter_code
_entity_poly.pdbx_strand_id
1 'polypeptide(L)'
;CMASSVAGHRKAFGTDTVPGAYEDLERADVVLLVGSNLAWCHPVLYQRLAAAKEARPSMQVVLIDPRRTQTDALADMHLRIRPDGDGALFAGLLSYLHANRCVDWDYVSEHTSGFEAALQVADALSPSELQAQTGLSGEQIDAFYTLFAQNQRTVTVYSQGVNQSSVGTDKVSAIINVHL
;
A
#
# COMPACT_ATOMS: atom_id res chain seq x y z
N CYS A 1 18.93 -7.46 1.75
CA CYS A 1 17.65 -7.22 2.38
C CYS A 1 16.68 -6.46 1.48
N MET A 2 17.16 -5.53 0.64
CA MET A 2 16.34 -4.63 -0.19
C MET A 2 16.24 -5.04 -1.66
N ALA A 3 16.76 -6.21 -2.05
CA ALA A 3 16.82 -6.64 -3.45
C ALA A 3 15.45 -6.65 -4.15
N SER A 4 14.43 -7.12 -3.48
CA SER A 4 13.06 -7.16 -4.04
C SER A 4 12.49 -5.75 -4.25
N SER A 5 12.77 -4.81 -3.33
CA SER A 5 12.38 -3.41 -3.48
C SER A 5 13.08 -2.78 -4.69
N VAL A 6 14.39 -2.92 -4.77
CA VAL A 6 15.19 -2.44 -5.92
C VAL A 6 14.68 -3.01 -7.24
N ALA A 7 14.41 -4.33 -7.28
CA ALA A 7 13.90 -4.99 -8.48
C ALA A 7 12.52 -4.45 -8.89
N GLY A 8 11.61 -4.28 -7.93
CA GLY A 8 10.27 -3.73 -8.18
C GLY A 8 10.32 -2.29 -8.70
N HIS A 9 11.09 -1.42 -8.06
CA HIS A 9 11.26 -0.02 -8.50
C HIS A 9 11.92 0.08 -9.87
N ARG A 10 12.97 -0.72 -10.14
CA ARG A 10 13.59 -0.77 -11.49
C ARG A 10 12.63 -1.25 -12.56
N LYS A 11 11.79 -2.23 -12.23
CA LYS A 11 10.77 -2.74 -13.17
C LYS A 11 9.72 -1.68 -13.49
N ALA A 12 9.26 -0.93 -12.48
CA ALA A 12 8.23 0.09 -12.65
C ALA A 12 8.76 1.42 -13.22
N PHE A 13 9.91 1.90 -12.74
CA PHE A 13 10.42 3.25 -13.03
C PHE A 13 11.73 3.27 -13.82
N GLY A 14 12.27 2.10 -14.17
CA GLY A 14 13.58 2.00 -14.87
C GLY A 14 14.79 2.24 -13.98
N THR A 15 14.60 2.67 -12.75
CA THR A 15 15.67 3.04 -11.80
C THR A 15 15.31 2.65 -10.37
N ASP A 16 16.32 2.54 -9.52
CA ASP A 16 16.16 2.37 -8.08
C ASP A 16 15.97 3.76 -7.45
N THR A 17 14.74 4.21 -7.39
CA THR A 17 14.39 5.53 -6.86
C THR A 17 13.20 5.45 -5.92
N VAL A 18 13.12 6.38 -4.98
CA VAL A 18 11.93 6.61 -4.15
C VAL A 18 11.10 7.70 -4.82
N PRO A 19 9.88 7.40 -5.27
CA PRO A 19 9.06 8.36 -6.04
C PRO A 19 8.36 9.39 -5.16
N GLY A 20 8.90 9.73 -4.00
CA GLY A 20 8.30 10.69 -3.06
C GLY A 20 9.33 11.37 -2.19
N ALA A 21 8.89 12.37 -1.44
CA ALA A 21 9.68 13.11 -0.46
C ALA A 21 9.15 12.87 0.97
N TYR A 22 9.94 13.21 1.97
CA TYR A 22 9.51 13.08 3.37
C TYR A 22 8.31 14.00 3.70
N GLU A 23 8.23 15.15 3.02
CA GLU A 23 7.13 16.10 3.13
C GLU A 23 5.80 15.52 2.65
N ASP A 24 5.81 14.55 1.74
CA ASP A 24 4.60 13.90 1.27
C ASP A 24 3.91 13.12 2.40
N LEU A 25 4.69 12.50 3.29
CA LEU A 25 4.15 11.86 4.51
C LEU A 25 3.39 12.84 5.41
N GLU A 26 3.88 14.09 5.50
CA GLU A 26 3.28 15.11 6.34
C GLU A 26 2.03 15.74 5.71
N ARG A 27 1.94 15.70 4.38
CA ARG A 27 0.87 16.34 3.60
C ARG A 27 -0.21 15.37 3.15
N ALA A 28 0.04 14.06 3.23
CA ALA A 28 -0.91 13.04 2.85
C ALA A 28 -2.21 13.13 3.67
N ASP A 29 -3.33 12.78 3.07
CA ASP A 29 -4.59 12.61 3.78
C ASP A 29 -4.69 11.18 4.34
N VAL A 30 -4.08 10.21 3.63
CA VAL A 30 -3.97 8.82 4.07
C VAL A 30 -2.52 8.36 3.98
N VAL A 31 -2.02 7.75 5.04
CA VAL A 31 -0.71 7.09 5.07
C VAL A 31 -0.89 5.61 5.35
N LEU A 32 -0.42 4.77 4.43
CA LEU A 32 -0.41 3.32 4.58
C LEU A 32 0.97 2.86 5.06
N LEU A 33 1.03 2.13 6.16
CA LEU A 33 2.24 1.53 6.70
C LEU A 33 2.17 0.01 6.52
N VAL A 34 2.88 -0.52 5.52
CA VAL A 34 2.75 -1.92 5.09
C VAL A 34 3.98 -2.72 5.49
N GLY A 35 3.81 -3.68 6.40
CA GLY A 35 4.92 -4.48 6.92
C GLY A 35 6.07 -3.60 7.45
N SER A 36 5.72 -2.46 8.05
CA SER A 36 6.65 -1.40 8.46
C SER A 36 6.48 -1.07 9.93
N ASN A 37 7.46 -1.48 10.75
CA ASN A 37 7.55 -1.03 12.13
C ASN A 37 8.29 0.32 12.20
N LEU A 38 7.65 1.36 11.68
CA LEU A 38 8.23 2.69 11.50
C LEU A 38 8.77 3.27 12.81
N ALA A 39 8.05 3.04 13.92
CA ALA A 39 8.44 3.54 15.25
C ALA A 39 9.83 3.05 15.68
N TRP A 40 10.24 1.84 15.27
CA TRP A 40 11.52 1.26 15.63
C TRP A 40 12.57 1.42 14.53
N CYS A 41 12.17 1.21 13.29
CA CYS A 41 13.12 1.17 12.17
C CYS A 41 13.44 2.55 11.60
N HIS A 42 12.51 3.49 11.72
CA HIS A 42 12.64 4.86 11.20
C HIS A 42 12.04 5.89 12.20
N PRO A 43 12.61 6.01 13.40
CA PRO A 43 12.00 6.78 14.49
C PRO A 43 11.82 8.27 14.16
N VAL A 44 12.69 8.85 13.35
CA VAL A 44 12.55 10.26 12.93
C VAL A 44 11.33 10.44 12.02
N LEU A 45 11.12 9.53 11.05
CA LEU A 45 9.92 9.57 10.19
C LEU A 45 8.65 9.31 10.99
N TYR A 46 8.72 8.40 11.96
CA TYR A 46 7.60 8.16 12.88
C TYR A 46 7.21 9.42 13.66
N GLN A 47 8.20 10.17 14.19
CA GLN A 47 7.95 11.43 14.90
C GLN A 47 7.38 12.51 13.97
N ARG A 48 7.87 12.62 12.74
CA ARG A 48 7.33 13.54 11.73
C ARG A 48 5.86 13.22 11.41
N LEU A 49 5.54 11.95 11.19
CA LEU A 49 4.17 11.49 10.96
C LEU A 49 3.27 11.75 12.17
N ALA A 50 3.76 11.50 13.38
CA ALA A 50 3.02 11.77 14.61
C ALA A 50 2.68 13.26 14.76
N ALA A 51 3.66 14.14 14.56
CA ALA A 51 3.47 15.58 14.60
C ALA A 51 2.50 16.07 13.51
N ALA A 52 2.59 15.54 12.28
CA ALA A 52 1.68 15.87 11.19
C ALA A 52 0.24 15.45 11.51
N LYS A 53 0.06 14.26 12.08
CA LYS A 53 -1.26 13.76 12.51
C LYS A 53 -1.83 14.57 13.68
N GLU A 54 -1.02 14.97 14.64
CA GLU A 54 -1.43 15.86 15.75
C GLU A 54 -1.91 17.23 15.21
N ALA A 55 -1.17 17.79 14.25
CA ALA A 55 -1.54 19.06 13.60
C ALA A 55 -2.77 18.95 12.68
N ARG A 56 -3.01 17.77 12.11
CA ARG A 56 -4.15 17.47 11.21
C ARG A 56 -4.87 16.19 11.63
N PRO A 57 -5.76 16.25 12.64
CA PRO A 57 -6.45 15.06 13.15
C PRO A 57 -7.31 14.31 12.11
N SER A 58 -7.63 14.93 10.98
CA SER A 58 -8.34 14.29 9.86
C SER A 58 -7.44 13.33 9.03
N MET A 59 -6.12 13.42 9.16
CA MET A 59 -5.19 12.49 8.53
C MET A 59 -5.47 11.07 9.03
N GLN A 60 -5.56 10.13 8.11
CA GLN A 60 -5.78 8.72 8.43
C GLN A 60 -4.48 7.92 8.29
N VAL A 61 -4.17 7.09 9.27
CA VAL A 61 -3.04 6.17 9.22
C VAL A 61 -3.55 4.74 9.26
N VAL A 62 -3.23 3.97 8.23
CA VAL A 62 -3.59 2.56 8.13
C VAL A 62 -2.33 1.71 8.33
N LEU A 63 -2.33 0.85 9.34
CA LEU A 63 -1.28 -0.13 9.55
C LEU A 63 -1.72 -1.47 8.97
N ILE A 64 -0.92 -2.02 8.06
CA ILE A 64 -1.11 -3.34 7.46
C ILE A 64 0.06 -4.22 7.91
N ASP A 65 -0.13 -4.96 8.98
CA ASP A 65 0.90 -5.80 9.61
C ASP A 65 0.22 -6.95 10.38
N PRO A 66 0.72 -8.18 10.31
CA PRO A 66 0.19 -9.28 11.11
C PRO A 66 0.35 -9.07 12.62
N ARG A 67 1.30 -8.23 13.03
CA ARG A 67 1.61 -7.97 14.43
C ARG A 67 1.14 -6.59 14.87
N ARG A 68 0.75 -6.50 16.13
CA ARG A 68 0.57 -5.22 16.80
C ARG A 68 1.93 -4.71 17.29
N THR A 69 2.52 -3.79 16.54
CA THR A 69 3.82 -3.19 16.87
C THR A 69 3.64 -1.84 17.57
N GLN A 70 4.74 -1.21 18.01
CA GLN A 70 4.71 0.15 18.57
C GLN A 70 4.12 1.18 17.59
N THR A 71 4.22 0.93 16.29
CA THR A 71 3.67 1.79 15.22
C THR A 71 2.13 1.85 15.26
N ASP A 72 1.46 0.84 15.82
CA ASP A 72 0.01 0.78 15.99
C ASP A 72 -0.56 1.97 16.81
N ALA A 73 0.26 2.63 17.62
CA ALA A 73 -0.17 3.79 18.41
C ALA A 73 -0.59 5.00 17.54
N LEU A 74 -0.18 5.06 16.26
CA LEU A 74 -0.60 6.09 15.32
C LEU A 74 -1.74 5.66 14.42
N ALA A 75 -2.06 4.35 14.37
CA ALA A 75 -3.00 3.81 13.42
C ALA A 75 -4.46 4.11 13.81
N ASP A 76 -5.23 4.62 12.85
CA ASP A 76 -6.69 4.72 12.93
C ASP A 76 -7.34 3.39 12.52
N MET A 77 -6.67 2.66 11.61
CA MET A 77 -7.10 1.34 11.15
C MET A 77 -5.91 0.39 11.20
N HIS A 78 -6.09 -0.79 11.82
CA HIS A 78 -5.10 -1.86 11.79
C HIS A 78 -5.68 -3.10 11.11
N LEU A 79 -5.17 -3.37 9.91
CA LEU A 79 -5.46 -4.58 9.16
C LEU A 79 -4.46 -5.66 9.54
N ARG A 80 -4.89 -6.60 10.37
CA ARG A 80 -4.07 -7.74 10.83
C ARG A 80 -4.02 -8.82 9.76
N ILE A 81 -3.32 -8.50 8.70
CA ILE A 81 -3.22 -9.35 7.52
C ILE A 81 -2.43 -10.64 7.83
N ARG A 82 -2.78 -11.73 7.18
CA ARG A 82 -1.93 -12.93 7.18
C ARG A 82 -0.57 -12.62 6.53
N PRO A 83 0.53 -13.23 7.01
CA PRO A 83 1.81 -13.16 6.30
C PRO A 83 1.61 -13.53 4.82
N ASP A 84 2.24 -12.78 3.93
CA ASP A 84 2.16 -12.88 2.47
C ASP A 84 0.82 -12.48 1.82
N GLY A 85 -0.18 -12.04 2.60
CA GLY A 85 -1.46 -11.58 2.06
C GLY A 85 -1.42 -10.20 1.39
N ASP A 86 -0.34 -9.44 1.56
CA ASP A 86 -0.22 -8.06 1.04
C ASP A 86 -0.34 -8.00 -0.48
N GLY A 87 0.27 -8.94 -1.21
CA GLY A 87 0.16 -9.02 -2.66
C GLY A 87 -1.29 -9.17 -3.14
N ALA A 88 -2.05 -10.05 -2.50
CA ALA A 88 -3.47 -10.25 -2.79
C ALA A 88 -4.30 -9.00 -2.44
N LEU A 89 -4.01 -8.36 -1.29
CA LEU A 89 -4.73 -7.15 -0.87
C LEU A 89 -4.57 -6.01 -1.88
N PHE A 90 -3.35 -5.74 -2.35
CA PHE A 90 -3.11 -4.68 -3.32
C PHE A 90 -3.54 -5.05 -4.75
N ALA A 91 -3.45 -6.32 -5.15
CA ALA A 91 -4.04 -6.78 -6.40
C ALA A 91 -5.57 -6.58 -6.40
N GLY A 92 -6.25 -7.01 -5.34
CA GLY A 92 -7.69 -6.78 -5.19
C GLY A 92 -8.06 -5.29 -5.14
N LEU A 93 -7.20 -4.43 -4.58
CA LEU A 93 -7.40 -2.98 -4.62
C LEU A 93 -7.37 -2.44 -6.06
N LEU A 94 -6.45 -2.91 -6.92
CA LEU A 94 -6.40 -2.53 -8.33
C LEU A 94 -7.71 -2.88 -9.05
N SER A 95 -8.21 -4.11 -8.86
CA SER A 95 -9.51 -4.54 -9.39
C SER A 95 -10.65 -3.67 -8.88
N TYR A 96 -10.67 -3.37 -7.58
CA TYR A 96 -11.68 -2.47 -6.97
C TYR A 96 -11.65 -1.07 -7.58
N LEU A 97 -10.48 -0.46 -7.73
CA LEU A 97 -10.31 0.88 -8.32
C LEU A 97 -10.81 0.90 -9.77
N HIS A 98 -10.49 -0.10 -10.55
CA HIS A 98 -10.99 -0.25 -11.93
C HIS A 98 -12.51 -0.38 -11.98
N ALA A 99 -13.08 -1.30 -11.20
CA ALA A 99 -14.53 -1.55 -11.16
C ALA A 99 -15.34 -0.31 -10.73
N ASN A 100 -14.78 0.52 -9.84
CA ASN A 100 -15.40 1.73 -9.33
C ASN A 100 -15.05 3.01 -10.12
N ARG A 101 -14.37 2.89 -11.27
CA ARG A 101 -13.99 4.01 -12.15
C ARG A 101 -13.09 5.05 -11.45
N CYS A 102 -12.21 4.58 -10.57
CA CYS A 102 -11.24 5.41 -9.86
C CYS A 102 -9.85 5.41 -10.53
N VAL A 103 -9.75 4.93 -11.77
CA VAL A 103 -8.51 4.93 -12.56
C VAL A 103 -8.38 6.25 -13.30
N ASP A 104 -7.24 6.90 -13.21
CA ASP A 104 -6.85 8.05 -14.03
C ASP A 104 -6.39 7.55 -15.41
N TRP A 105 -7.35 7.46 -16.35
CA TRP A 105 -7.09 6.93 -17.68
C TRP A 105 -6.17 7.81 -18.52
N ASP A 106 -6.16 9.11 -18.29
CA ASP A 106 -5.26 10.02 -19.00
C ASP A 106 -3.82 9.71 -18.58
N TYR A 107 -3.56 9.62 -17.28
CA TYR A 107 -2.25 9.24 -16.76
C TYR A 107 -1.84 7.82 -17.19
N VAL A 108 -2.71 6.84 -17.02
CA VAL A 108 -2.42 5.44 -17.38
C VAL A 108 -2.05 5.31 -18.85
N SER A 109 -2.79 5.96 -19.76
CA SER A 109 -2.56 5.85 -21.20
C SER A 109 -1.28 6.56 -21.66
N GLU A 110 -0.90 7.67 -21.02
CA GLU A 110 0.26 8.46 -21.43
C GLU A 110 1.56 8.00 -20.76
N HIS A 111 1.50 7.46 -19.55
CA HIS A 111 2.68 7.29 -18.69
C HIS A 111 2.94 5.85 -18.26
N THR A 112 2.04 4.92 -18.55
CA THR A 112 2.20 3.52 -18.13
C THR A 112 2.12 2.52 -19.29
N SER A 113 2.52 1.30 -19.02
CA SER A 113 2.33 0.17 -19.94
C SER A 113 2.02 -1.11 -19.15
N GLY A 114 1.22 -2.01 -19.74
CA GLY A 114 0.91 -3.31 -19.15
C GLY A 114 -0.23 -3.28 -18.13
N PHE A 115 -1.05 -2.24 -18.12
CA PHE A 115 -2.22 -2.11 -17.23
C PHE A 115 -3.16 -3.33 -17.34
N GLU A 116 -3.50 -3.73 -18.57
CA GLU A 116 -4.41 -4.84 -18.82
C GLU A 116 -3.87 -6.17 -18.27
N ALA A 117 -2.57 -6.39 -18.37
CA ALA A 117 -1.93 -7.59 -17.80
C ALA A 117 -1.96 -7.58 -16.27
N ALA A 118 -1.73 -6.42 -15.65
CA ALA A 118 -1.83 -6.27 -14.20
C ALA A 118 -3.27 -6.47 -13.72
N LEU A 119 -4.25 -5.89 -14.43
CA LEU A 119 -5.66 -6.02 -14.12
C LEU A 119 -6.15 -7.47 -14.28
N GLN A 120 -5.70 -8.18 -15.32
CA GLN A 120 -6.05 -9.59 -15.52
C GLN A 120 -5.63 -10.47 -14.33
N VAL A 121 -4.47 -10.20 -13.76
CA VAL A 121 -4.01 -10.90 -12.54
C VAL A 121 -4.84 -10.50 -11.33
N ALA A 122 -5.19 -9.23 -11.21
CA ALA A 122 -6.01 -8.71 -10.12
C ALA A 122 -7.44 -9.28 -10.14
N ASP A 123 -8.06 -9.33 -11.31
CA ASP A 123 -9.44 -9.83 -11.51
C ASP A 123 -9.55 -11.36 -11.38
N ALA A 124 -8.44 -12.08 -11.39
CA ALA A 124 -8.44 -13.53 -11.16
C ALA A 124 -8.76 -13.91 -9.71
N LEU A 125 -8.68 -12.97 -8.76
CA LEU A 125 -8.98 -13.21 -7.34
C LEU A 125 -10.48 -13.04 -7.06
N SER A 126 -11.14 -14.12 -6.68
CA SER A 126 -12.50 -14.02 -6.15
C SER A 126 -12.50 -13.37 -4.75
N PRO A 127 -13.61 -12.75 -4.31
CA PRO A 127 -13.72 -12.17 -2.96
C PRO A 127 -13.44 -13.19 -1.84
N SER A 128 -13.81 -14.45 -2.02
CA SER A 128 -13.54 -15.51 -1.05
C SER A 128 -12.06 -15.89 -0.98
N GLU A 129 -11.38 -15.93 -2.10
CA GLU A 129 -9.93 -16.16 -2.17
C GLU A 129 -9.16 -14.99 -1.56
N LEU A 130 -9.58 -13.76 -1.86
CA LEU A 130 -9.00 -12.56 -1.27
C LEU A 130 -9.09 -12.58 0.26
N GLN A 131 -10.27 -12.89 0.82
CA GLN A 131 -10.45 -13.05 2.26
C GLN A 131 -9.60 -14.20 2.83
N ALA A 132 -9.53 -15.33 2.14
CA ALA A 132 -8.74 -16.48 2.56
C ALA A 132 -7.23 -16.17 2.56
N GLN A 133 -6.72 -15.47 1.55
CA GLN A 133 -5.32 -15.13 1.45
C GLN A 133 -4.92 -14.02 2.45
N THR A 134 -5.75 -13.00 2.58
CA THR A 134 -5.47 -11.87 3.48
C THR A 134 -5.78 -12.18 4.94
N GLY A 135 -6.74 -13.07 5.21
CA GLY A 135 -7.27 -13.33 6.54
C GLY A 135 -8.16 -12.20 7.09
N LEU A 136 -8.49 -11.22 6.24
CA LEU A 136 -9.36 -10.10 6.58
C LEU A 136 -10.82 -10.43 6.25
N SER A 137 -11.75 -9.82 6.97
CA SER A 137 -13.17 -9.87 6.60
C SER A 137 -13.46 -9.00 5.37
N GLY A 138 -14.56 -9.30 4.65
CA GLY A 138 -15.02 -8.46 3.55
C GLY A 138 -15.21 -7.01 3.98
N GLU A 139 -15.80 -6.77 5.15
CA GLU A 139 -16.00 -5.42 5.70
C GLU A 139 -14.69 -4.64 5.90
N GLN A 140 -13.64 -5.31 6.38
CA GLN A 140 -12.32 -4.69 6.56
C GLN A 140 -11.67 -4.33 5.22
N ILE A 141 -11.80 -5.22 4.23
CA ILE A 141 -11.30 -4.99 2.87
C ILE A 141 -12.04 -3.83 2.22
N ASP A 142 -13.36 -3.83 2.28
CA ASP A 142 -14.20 -2.79 1.69
C ASP A 142 -13.96 -1.42 2.34
N ALA A 143 -13.82 -1.38 3.67
CA ALA A 143 -13.51 -0.14 4.38
C ALA A 143 -12.14 0.43 3.96
N PHE A 144 -11.13 -0.42 3.82
CA PHE A 144 -9.80 -0.01 3.36
C PHE A 144 -9.81 0.46 1.90
N TYR A 145 -10.45 -0.29 1.01
CA TYR A 145 -10.53 0.07 -0.40
C TYR A 145 -11.30 1.37 -0.62
N THR A 146 -12.40 1.55 0.09
CA THR A 146 -13.16 2.79 0.06
C THR A 146 -12.33 3.98 0.55
N LEU A 147 -11.61 3.82 1.66
CA LEU A 147 -10.73 4.86 2.19
C LEU A 147 -9.66 5.25 1.17
N PHE A 148 -9.01 4.27 0.52
CA PHE A 148 -8.00 4.53 -0.50
C PHE A 148 -8.60 5.27 -1.71
N ALA A 149 -9.71 4.77 -2.26
CA ALA A 149 -10.34 5.32 -3.45
C ALA A 149 -10.86 6.77 -3.27
N GLN A 150 -11.23 7.15 -2.05
CA GLN A 150 -11.74 8.48 -1.76
C GLN A 150 -10.66 9.53 -1.50
N ASN A 151 -9.39 9.13 -1.42
CA ASN A 151 -8.31 10.03 -1.02
C ASN A 151 -7.17 10.02 -2.06
N GLN A 152 -7.07 11.09 -2.86
CA GLN A 152 -6.03 11.22 -3.87
C GLN A 152 -4.62 11.39 -3.27
N ARG A 153 -4.51 12.05 -2.10
CA ARG A 153 -3.22 12.26 -1.44
C ARG A 153 -2.93 11.10 -0.47
N THR A 154 -2.69 9.93 -1.05
CA THR A 154 -2.32 8.71 -0.31
C THR A 154 -0.85 8.38 -0.52
N VAL A 155 -0.13 8.13 0.58
CA VAL A 155 1.27 7.69 0.57
C VAL A 155 1.39 6.32 1.20
N THR A 156 2.04 5.39 0.51
CA THR A 156 2.34 4.06 1.05
C THR A 156 3.82 3.94 1.41
N VAL A 157 4.09 3.63 2.67
CA VAL A 157 5.41 3.27 3.19
C VAL A 157 5.43 1.78 3.48
N TYR A 158 6.18 1.04 2.69
CA TYR A 158 6.42 -0.37 2.97
C TYR A 158 7.85 -0.61 3.45
N SER A 159 8.08 -1.73 4.13
CA SER A 159 9.39 -2.09 4.64
C SER A 159 9.63 -3.60 4.51
N GLN A 160 10.47 -4.16 5.39
CA GLN A 160 10.93 -5.55 5.31
C GLN A 160 9.81 -6.59 5.32
N GLY A 161 8.67 -6.30 5.93
CA GLY A 161 7.51 -7.19 5.90
C GLY A 161 6.99 -7.47 4.49
N VAL A 162 7.20 -6.53 3.56
CA VAL A 162 6.87 -6.69 2.14
C VAL A 162 8.05 -7.28 1.36
N ASN A 163 9.21 -6.63 1.41
CA ASN A 163 10.30 -6.92 0.49
C ASN A 163 11.17 -8.11 0.92
N GLN A 164 11.19 -8.53 2.17
CA GLN A 164 11.87 -9.75 2.63
C GLN A 164 10.96 -10.99 2.52
N SER A 165 10.50 -11.27 1.33
CA SER A 165 9.64 -12.39 0.99
C SER A 165 10.12 -13.04 -0.29
N SER A 166 9.83 -14.31 -0.49
CA SER A 166 10.11 -15.04 -1.74
C SER A 166 9.39 -14.44 -2.96
N VAL A 167 8.29 -13.73 -2.73
CA VAL A 167 7.50 -12.99 -3.73
C VAL A 167 7.56 -11.48 -3.53
N GLY A 168 8.59 -10.97 -2.85
CA GLY A 168 8.70 -9.57 -2.46
C GLY A 168 8.65 -8.59 -3.63
N THR A 169 9.25 -8.93 -4.78
CA THR A 169 9.17 -8.09 -5.99
C THR A 169 7.75 -7.94 -6.50
N ASP A 170 6.96 -9.01 -6.51
CA ASP A 170 5.57 -8.98 -6.96
C ASP A 170 4.68 -8.18 -6.01
N LYS A 171 4.92 -8.28 -4.69
CA LYS A 171 4.26 -7.45 -3.69
C LYS A 171 4.56 -5.96 -3.87
N VAL A 172 5.83 -5.62 -4.10
CA VAL A 172 6.25 -4.24 -4.41
C VAL A 172 5.57 -3.74 -5.68
N SER A 173 5.53 -4.56 -6.74
CA SER A 173 4.84 -4.22 -7.98
C SER A 173 3.34 -4.01 -7.76
N ALA A 174 2.67 -4.85 -6.95
CA ALA A 174 1.25 -4.70 -6.64
C ALA A 174 0.96 -3.38 -5.89
N ILE A 175 1.83 -2.98 -4.95
CA ILE A 175 1.74 -1.68 -4.26
C ILE A 175 1.93 -0.53 -5.24
N ILE A 176 2.93 -0.59 -6.11
CA ILE A 176 3.20 0.48 -7.10
C ILE A 176 2.02 0.64 -8.06
N ASN A 177 1.45 -0.48 -8.56
CA ASN A 177 0.38 -0.47 -9.55
C ASN A 177 -0.89 0.29 -9.11
N VAL A 178 -1.17 0.39 -7.81
CA VAL A 178 -2.34 1.13 -7.31
C VAL A 178 -2.06 2.61 -7.08
N HIS A 179 -0.81 3.05 -7.26
CA HIS A 179 -0.39 4.44 -7.17
C HIS A 179 -0.08 5.08 -8.53
N LEU A 180 -0.09 4.28 -9.60
CA LEU A 180 0.06 4.73 -10.99
C LEU A 180 -1.29 4.92 -11.63
#